data_668fa0f4447c8f919d8d7ade2d9ea162
#
_entry.id   668fa0f4447c8f919d8d7ade2d9ea162
#
_cell.length_a   1.000
_cell.length_b   1.000
_cell.length_c   1.000
_cell.angle_alpha   90.00
_cell.angle_beta   90.00
_cell.angle_gamma   90.00
#
_symmetry.space_group_name_H-M   'P 1'
#
loop_
_entity.id
_entity.type
_entity.pdbx_description
1 polymer ?
#
loop_
_entity_poly.entity_id
_entity_poly.type
_entity_poly.pdbx_seq_one_letter_code
_entity_poly.pdbx_strand_id
1 'polypeptide(L)'
;SNLPVLNIGSGRIGYLVNSLNDIDFNKILKDKNVDNIKKRTPIIQNQDENLPAFNEIVIIKNSPTRILDIEIEVYDQNVKLRADGIIISTSLGSTAYNYSAGGPIVQTSLESIIITPISPFTKFPRSIVVDSSSELKINIPKKQHYSIQFDGVEEYLSDTKSDEKFNYKLSSVSYT
;
A
#
# COMPACT_ATOMS: atom_id res chain seq x y z
N SER A 1 -5.63 13.62 15.60
CA SER A 1 -6.22 13.22 16.90
C SER A 1 -5.79 11.79 17.18
N ASN A 2 -5.23 11.52 18.37
CA ASN A 2 -4.80 10.18 18.79
C ASN A 2 -5.96 9.38 19.42
N LEU A 3 -7.15 9.46 18.85
CA LEU A 3 -8.27 8.69 19.36
C LEU A 3 -8.28 7.31 18.73
N PRO A 4 -8.43 6.24 19.53
CA PRO A 4 -8.55 4.89 19.00
C PRO A 4 -9.85 4.75 18.19
N VAL A 5 -9.78 4.01 17.09
CA VAL A 5 -10.90 3.77 16.20
C VAL A 5 -11.31 2.29 16.31
N LEU A 6 -12.57 2.06 16.62
CA LEU A 6 -13.17 0.73 16.59
C LEU A 6 -13.89 0.53 15.25
N ASN A 7 -13.30 -0.22 14.36
CA ASN A 7 -13.91 -0.55 13.07
C ASN A 7 -14.88 -1.73 13.23
N ILE A 8 -16.15 -1.51 12.86
CA ILE A 8 -17.19 -2.54 12.87
C ILE A 8 -17.61 -2.80 11.44
N GLY A 9 -17.52 -4.06 11.00
CA GLY A 9 -17.88 -4.47 9.65
C GLY A 9 -19.01 -5.48 9.62
N SER A 10 -19.86 -5.37 8.62
CA SER A 10 -20.91 -6.34 8.29
C SER A 10 -20.53 -7.24 7.10
N GLY A 11 -19.32 -7.12 6.58
CA GLY A 11 -18.81 -7.84 5.41
C GLY A 11 -18.22 -9.22 5.74
N ARG A 12 -18.01 -10.03 4.68
CA ARG A 12 -17.52 -11.41 4.83
C ARG A 12 -16.03 -11.52 5.16
N ILE A 13 -15.22 -10.53 4.87
CA ILE A 13 -13.76 -10.55 5.08
C ILE A 13 -13.28 -9.15 5.44
N GLY A 14 -12.53 -9.02 6.53
CA GLY A 14 -11.84 -7.78 6.87
C GLY A 14 -10.92 -7.97 8.07
N TYR A 15 -9.62 -7.85 7.87
CA TYR A 15 -8.62 -7.91 8.94
C TYR A 15 -8.69 -6.72 9.91
N LEU A 16 -9.34 -5.63 9.49
CA LEU A 16 -9.46 -4.38 10.25
C LEU A 16 -10.84 -4.17 10.86
N VAL A 17 -11.75 -5.13 10.73
CA VAL A 17 -13.12 -5.00 11.23
C VAL A 17 -13.43 -6.05 12.28
N ASN A 18 -14.18 -5.66 13.30
CA ASN A 18 -14.68 -6.54 14.33
C ASN A 18 -16.13 -6.91 14.00
N SER A 19 -16.51 -8.15 14.26
CA SER A 19 -17.92 -8.55 14.18
C SER A 19 -18.70 -7.91 15.30
N LEU A 20 -19.86 -7.35 14.99
CA LEU A 20 -20.77 -6.79 16.01
C LEU A 20 -21.12 -7.79 17.11
N ASN A 21 -21.17 -9.08 16.77
CA ASN A 21 -21.49 -10.15 17.71
C ASN A 21 -20.36 -10.44 18.71
N ASP A 22 -19.14 -10.05 18.39
CA ASP A 22 -17.94 -10.31 19.19
C ASP A 22 -17.54 -9.10 20.06
N ILE A 23 -18.29 -7.97 19.95
CA ILE A 23 -17.98 -6.74 20.65
C ILE A 23 -18.74 -6.65 21.96
N ASP A 24 -18.03 -6.74 23.08
CA ASP A 24 -18.54 -6.33 24.38
C ASP A 24 -18.22 -4.86 24.64
N PHE A 25 -19.16 -3.98 24.28
CA PHE A 25 -19.03 -2.52 24.48
C PHE A 25 -18.79 -2.15 25.94
N ASN A 26 -19.41 -2.87 26.89
CA ASN A 26 -19.22 -2.59 28.32
C ASN A 26 -17.80 -2.91 28.78
N LYS A 27 -17.21 -3.95 28.21
CA LYS A 27 -15.82 -4.31 28.48
C LYS A 27 -14.87 -3.27 27.89
N ILE A 28 -15.09 -2.86 26.64
CA ILE A 28 -14.26 -1.85 25.96
C ILE A 28 -14.29 -0.50 26.69
N LEU A 29 -15.49 -0.06 27.13
CA LEU A 29 -15.64 1.22 27.83
C LEU A 29 -15.10 1.20 29.27
N LYS A 30 -15.04 0.03 29.90
CA LYS A 30 -14.52 -0.13 31.27
C LYS A 30 -13.04 -0.43 31.33
N ASP A 31 -12.51 -1.06 30.28
CA ASP A 31 -11.10 -1.47 30.20
C ASP A 31 -10.26 -0.25 29.86
N LYS A 32 -9.67 0.37 30.90
CA LYS A 32 -8.72 1.46 30.74
C LYS A 32 -7.35 0.98 30.20
N ASN A 33 -7.19 -0.31 30.04
CA ASN A 33 -5.95 -0.92 29.51
C ASN A 33 -6.01 -0.94 27.99
N VAL A 34 -5.28 -0.05 27.40
CA VAL A 34 -5.10 0.17 25.96
C VAL A 34 -4.19 -0.90 25.32
N ASP A 35 -3.91 -2.00 26.03
CA ASP A 35 -2.94 -3.04 25.63
C ASP A 35 -3.32 -3.80 24.35
N ASN A 36 -4.56 -3.68 23.91
CA ASN A 36 -5.05 -4.33 22.69
C ASN A 36 -5.16 -3.39 21.48
N ILE A 37 -4.74 -2.14 21.60
CA ILE A 37 -4.75 -1.20 20.48
C ILE A 37 -3.56 -1.51 19.56
N LYS A 38 -3.86 -1.84 18.31
CA LYS A 38 -2.85 -2.09 17.29
C LYS A 38 -2.62 -0.82 16.49
N LYS A 39 -1.42 -0.30 16.56
CA LYS A 39 -1.00 0.80 15.68
C LYS A 39 -0.87 0.31 14.24
N ARG A 40 -1.29 1.15 13.29
CA ARG A 40 -1.17 0.92 11.85
C ARG A 40 -0.58 2.14 11.20
N THR A 41 0.50 1.93 10.47
CA THR A 41 1.22 2.98 9.77
C THR A 41 0.95 2.81 8.27
N PRO A 42 0.19 3.73 7.64
CA PRO A 42 -0.12 3.64 6.22
C PRO A 42 1.05 4.10 5.35
N ILE A 43 1.01 3.75 4.08
CA ILE A 43 1.87 4.36 3.06
C ILE A 43 1.22 5.67 2.59
N ILE A 44 2.04 6.68 2.38
CA ILE A 44 1.65 7.96 1.81
C ILE A 44 2.46 8.26 0.55
N GLN A 45 1.87 9.05 -0.34
CA GLN A 45 2.49 9.52 -1.57
C GLN A 45 2.88 10.99 -1.42
N ASN A 46 4.09 11.35 -1.84
CA ASN A 46 4.57 12.75 -1.87
C ASN A 46 4.37 13.52 -0.55
N GLN A 47 4.42 12.80 0.59
CA GLN A 47 4.18 13.34 1.93
C GLN A 47 2.73 13.85 2.16
N ASP A 48 1.78 13.46 1.33
CA ASP A 48 0.36 13.79 1.52
C ASP A 48 -0.28 12.83 2.52
N GLU A 49 -0.53 13.32 3.73
CA GLU A 49 -1.20 12.57 4.81
C GLU A 49 -2.74 12.50 4.63
N ASN A 50 -3.31 13.17 3.61
CA ASN A 50 -4.75 13.12 3.37
C ASN A 50 -5.18 11.89 2.56
N LEU A 51 -4.24 11.23 1.87
CA LEU A 51 -4.49 10.02 1.10
C LEU A 51 -3.64 8.85 1.62
N PRO A 52 -3.87 8.38 2.85
CA PRO A 52 -3.13 7.25 3.40
C PRO A 52 -3.67 5.93 2.84
N ALA A 53 -2.78 5.02 2.43
CA ALA A 53 -3.14 3.64 2.09
C ALA A 53 -2.72 2.68 3.21
N PHE A 54 -3.68 1.98 3.80
CA PHE A 54 -3.44 1.01 4.87
C PHE A 54 -3.03 -0.36 4.33
N ASN A 55 -3.58 -0.76 3.19
CA ASN A 55 -3.19 -1.98 2.52
C ASN A 55 -2.10 -1.70 1.48
N GLU A 56 -2.46 -1.02 0.38
CA GLU A 56 -1.56 -0.82 -0.73
C GLU A 56 -1.91 0.39 -1.60
N ILE A 57 -0.88 0.90 -2.27
CA ILE A 57 -1.01 1.79 -3.42
C ILE A 57 -0.70 0.96 -4.66
N VAL A 58 -1.56 1.05 -5.66
CA VAL A 58 -1.43 0.33 -6.93
C VAL A 58 -1.25 1.31 -8.06
N ILE A 59 -0.19 1.16 -8.83
CA ILE A 59 -0.02 1.83 -10.12
C ILE A 59 -0.28 0.79 -11.20
N ILE A 60 -1.30 0.99 -12.01
CA ILE A 60 -1.72 0.00 -12.99
C ILE A 60 -2.04 0.65 -14.35
N LYS A 61 -1.67 -0.05 -15.42
CA LYS A 61 -1.96 0.41 -16.79
C LYS A 61 -3.46 0.54 -17.06
N ASN A 62 -3.83 1.56 -17.82
CA ASN A 62 -5.20 1.76 -18.32
C ASN A 62 -5.38 1.24 -19.77
N SER A 63 -4.30 0.77 -20.40
CA SER A 63 -4.35 0.19 -21.74
C SER A 63 -4.23 -1.33 -21.67
N PRO A 64 -5.14 -2.10 -22.25
CA PRO A 64 -5.04 -3.56 -22.26
C PRO A 64 -3.84 -4.09 -23.06
N THR A 65 -3.36 -3.31 -24.03
CA THR A 65 -2.34 -3.75 -24.99
C THR A 65 -0.94 -3.20 -24.73
N ARG A 66 -0.78 -2.23 -23.84
CA ARG A 66 0.51 -1.60 -23.55
C ARG A 66 0.96 -1.93 -22.13
N ILE A 67 2.23 -2.31 -22.01
CA ILE A 67 2.91 -2.56 -20.75
C ILE A 67 3.50 -1.23 -20.25
N LEU A 68 3.53 -1.01 -18.95
CA LEU A 68 4.19 0.15 -18.35
C LEU A 68 5.70 -0.08 -18.25
N ASP A 69 6.45 0.96 -18.57
CA ASP A 69 7.85 1.12 -18.18
C ASP A 69 7.90 1.89 -16.87
N ILE A 70 8.48 1.31 -15.83
CA ILE A 70 8.53 1.86 -14.49
C ILE A 70 9.97 1.85 -14.02
N GLU A 71 10.47 2.96 -13.54
CA GLU A 71 11.79 3.06 -12.91
C GLU A 71 11.59 3.19 -11.40
N ILE A 72 12.25 2.33 -10.64
CA ILE A 72 12.14 2.22 -9.19
C ILE A 72 13.49 2.54 -8.58
N GLU A 73 13.56 3.54 -7.72
CA GLU A 73 14.74 3.85 -6.91
C GLU A 73 14.45 3.50 -5.45
N VAL A 74 15.25 2.61 -4.90
CA VAL A 74 15.23 2.19 -3.50
C VAL A 74 16.65 1.84 -3.07
N TYR A 75 17.08 2.28 -1.89
CA TYR A 75 18.46 2.07 -1.38
C TYR A 75 19.56 2.46 -2.39
N ASP A 76 19.41 3.61 -3.03
CA ASP A 76 20.34 4.11 -4.07
C ASP A 76 20.50 3.16 -5.27
N GLN A 77 19.61 2.19 -5.41
CA GLN A 77 19.55 1.29 -6.55
C GLN A 77 18.41 1.68 -7.48
N ASN A 78 18.73 1.76 -8.77
CA ASN A 78 17.76 1.98 -9.82
C ASN A 78 17.41 0.65 -10.50
N VAL A 79 16.14 0.29 -10.47
CA VAL A 79 15.63 -0.92 -11.12
C VAL A 79 14.60 -0.52 -12.18
N LYS A 80 14.77 -1.04 -13.40
CA LYS A 80 13.79 -0.85 -14.48
C LYS A 80 12.88 -2.07 -14.57
N LEU A 81 11.59 -1.80 -14.52
CA LEU A 81 10.54 -2.79 -14.58
C LEU A 81 9.64 -2.52 -15.78
N ARG A 82 9.31 -3.57 -16.54
CA ARG A 82 8.23 -3.56 -17.52
C ARG A 82 7.16 -4.53 -17.05
N ALA A 83 5.96 -4.00 -16.75
CA ALA A 83 4.88 -4.78 -16.15
C ALA A 83 3.51 -4.16 -16.45
N ASP A 84 2.46 -4.89 -16.12
CA ASP A 84 1.11 -4.33 -16.15
C ASP A 84 0.90 -3.27 -15.06
N GLY A 85 1.70 -3.34 -13.99
CA GLY A 85 1.67 -2.40 -12.90
C GLY A 85 2.61 -2.78 -11.77
N ILE A 86 2.50 -2.07 -10.66
CA ILE A 86 3.25 -2.30 -9.43
C ILE A 86 2.35 -2.06 -8.22
N ILE A 87 2.53 -2.87 -7.20
CA ILE A 87 1.87 -2.75 -5.90
C ILE A 87 2.90 -2.31 -4.88
N ILE A 88 2.59 -1.27 -4.12
CA ILE A 88 3.38 -0.79 -2.98
C ILE A 88 2.52 -1.05 -1.75
N SER A 89 2.85 -2.09 -0.99
CA SER A 89 2.01 -2.60 0.09
C SER A 89 2.66 -2.41 1.46
N THR A 90 1.85 -2.21 2.47
CA THR A 90 2.26 -2.34 3.87
C THR A 90 2.35 -3.81 4.26
N SER A 91 2.91 -4.09 5.45
CA SER A 91 2.84 -5.43 6.03
C SER A 91 1.42 -5.91 6.25
N LEU A 92 0.49 -4.99 6.58
CA LEU A 92 -0.93 -5.31 6.72
C LEU A 92 -1.53 -5.73 5.38
N GLY A 93 -1.28 -4.96 4.31
CA GLY A 93 -1.74 -5.23 2.96
C GLY A 93 -1.07 -6.43 2.30
N SER A 94 -0.06 -7.03 2.95
CA SER A 94 0.64 -8.19 2.40
C SER A 94 -0.29 -9.36 2.07
N THR A 95 -1.41 -9.48 2.76
CA THR A 95 -2.44 -10.51 2.55
C THR A 95 -3.59 -10.07 1.63
N ALA A 96 -3.57 -8.82 1.14
CA ALA A 96 -4.58 -8.26 0.23
C ALA A 96 -4.18 -8.45 -1.25
N TYR A 97 -4.22 -7.41 -2.06
CA TYR A 97 -3.89 -7.52 -3.49
C TYR A 97 -2.43 -7.97 -3.73
N ASN A 98 -1.50 -7.56 -2.84
CA ASN A 98 -0.13 -8.04 -2.85
C ASN A 98 -0.05 -9.57 -2.93
N TYR A 99 -0.83 -10.29 -2.11
CA TYR A 99 -0.86 -11.76 -2.12
C TYR A 99 -1.36 -12.31 -3.45
N SER A 100 -2.41 -11.73 -3.99
CA SER A 100 -2.98 -12.15 -5.28
C SER A 100 -2.01 -11.96 -6.44
N ALA A 101 -1.14 -10.96 -6.37
CA ALA A 101 -0.08 -10.71 -7.33
C ALA A 101 1.17 -11.60 -7.13
N GLY A 102 1.17 -12.48 -6.12
CA GLY A 102 2.28 -13.37 -5.81
C GLY A 102 3.34 -12.77 -4.89
N GLY A 103 3.03 -11.68 -4.20
CA GLY A 103 3.87 -11.09 -3.18
C GLY A 103 3.92 -11.93 -1.89
N PRO A 104 4.93 -11.72 -1.03
CA PRO A 104 5.09 -12.45 0.22
C PRO A 104 4.06 -12.02 1.26
N ILE A 105 3.68 -12.93 2.15
CA ILE A 105 3.00 -12.60 3.39
C ILE A 105 4.06 -12.10 4.38
N VAL A 106 3.82 -10.93 4.96
CA VAL A 106 4.68 -10.34 5.97
C VAL A 106 3.89 -10.19 7.28
N GLN A 107 4.50 -10.56 8.38
CA GLN A 107 3.88 -10.41 9.69
C GLN A 107 3.63 -8.93 10.00
N THR A 108 2.43 -8.58 10.43
CA THR A 108 2.01 -7.19 10.63
C THR A 108 2.77 -6.40 11.70
N SER A 109 3.54 -7.09 12.54
CA SER A 109 4.45 -6.47 13.51
C SER A 109 5.78 -6.00 12.89
N LEU A 110 6.07 -6.46 11.67
CA LEU A 110 7.25 -6.02 10.91
C LEU A 110 6.82 -4.85 10.03
N GLU A 111 7.03 -3.63 10.52
CA GLU A 111 6.77 -2.44 9.70
C GLU A 111 7.70 -2.43 8.49
N SER A 112 7.14 -2.63 7.32
CA SER A 112 7.88 -2.73 6.07
C SER A 112 7.04 -2.25 4.89
N ILE A 113 7.72 -1.93 3.80
CA ILE A 113 7.11 -1.67 2.49
C ILE A 113 7.44 -2.86 1.59
N ILE A 114 6.42 -3.38 0.92
CA ILE A 114 6.54 -4.49 -0.02
C ILE A 114 6.28 -3.95 -1.41
N ILE A 115 7.18 -4.24 -2.34
CA ILE A 115 7.10 -3.81 -3.73
C ILE A 115 6.89 -5.06 -4.57
N THR A 116 5.71 -5.21 -5.18
CA THR A 116 5.33 -6.39 -5.95
C THR A 116 4.89 -6.00 -7.36
N PRO A 117 5.55 -6.50 -8.41
CA PRO A 117 5.14 -6.23 -9.79
C PRO A 117 3.88 -7.02 -10.16
N ILE A 118 3.05 -6.43 -11.02
CA ILE A 118 1.88 -7.08 -11.61
C ILE A 118 2.26 -7.56 -13.01
N SER A 119 2.21 -8.86 -13.26
CA SER A 119 2.51 -9.47 -14.56
C SER A 119 3.81 -8.94 -15.20
N PRO A 120 4.97 -9.06 -14.54
CA PRO A 120 6.22 -8.51 -15.05
C PRO A 120 6.65 -9.22 -16.35
N PHE A 121 7.05 -8.45 -17.35
CA PHE A 121 7.63 -8.95 -18.58
C PHE A 121 9.17 -9.11 -18.51
N THR A 122 9.82 -8.25 -17.72
CA THR A 122 11.27 -8.32 -17.49
C THR A 122 11.60 -9.21 -16.30
N LYS A 123 12.85 -9.70 -16.25
CA LYS A 123 13.38 -10.38 -15.07
C LYS A 123 13.48 -9.37 -13.91
N PHE A 124 12.45 -9.28 -13.12
CA PHE A 124 12.41 -8.56 -11.87
C PHE A 124 12.33 -9.58 -10.73
N PRO A 125 12.89 -9.33 -9.54
CA PRO A 125 12.59 -10.15 -8.37
C PRO A 125 11.08 -10.23 -8.20
N ARG A 126 10.55 -11.35 -7.72
CA ARG A 126 9.10 -11.49 -7.54
C ARG A 126 8.53 -10.40 -6.66
N SER A 127 9.25 -10.04 -5.62
CA SER A 127 8.94 -8.90 -4.75
C SER A 127 10.21 -8.44 -4.05
N ILE A 128 10.20 -7.18 -3.60
CA ILE A 128 11.23 -6.59 -2.75
C ILE A 128 10.56 -6.17 -1.45
N VAL A 129 11.14 -6.53 -0.32
CA VAL A 129 10.68 -6.08 1.00
C VAL A 129 11.77 -5.16 1.55
N VAL A 130 11.38 -3.96 1.95
CA VAL A 130 12.27 -2.95 2.51
C VAL A 130 11.77 -2.52 3.89
N ASP A 131 12.65 -2.00 4.72
CA ASP A 131 12.29 -1.56 6.07
C ASP A 131 11.40 -0.30 6.07
N SER A 132 10.83 0.00 7.23
CA SER A 132 9.91 1.12 7.44
C SER A 132 10.50 2.50 7.20
N SER A 133 11.83 2.65 7.27
CA SER A 133 12.52 3.93 7.05
C SER A 133 12.78 4.22 5.58
N SER A 134 12.53 3.25 4.71
CA SER A 134 12.81 3.37 3.28
C SER A 134 11.89 4.39 2.61
N GLU A 135 12.49 5.19 1.75
CA GLU A 135 11.78 6.01 0.78
C GLU A 135 11.90 5.37 -0.60
N LEU A 136 10.76 5.14 -1.21
CA LEU A 136 10.65 4.55 -2.54
C LEU A 136 10.32 5.66 -3.53
N LYS A 137 11.15 5.83 -4.57
CA LYS A 137 10.85 6.73 -5.66
C LYS A 137 10.47 5.94 -6.89
N ILE A 138 9.38 6.33 -7.51
CA ILE A 138 8.89 5.75 -8.75
C ILE A 138 8.85 6.83 -9.82
N ASN A 139 9.48 6.56 -10.94
CA ASN A 139 9.43 7.38 -12.12
C ASN A 139 8.71 6.62 -13.23
N ILE A 140 7.69 7.26 -13.82
CA ILE A 140 6.96 6.73 -14.97
C ILE A 140 7.22 7.67 -16.15
N PRO A 141 7.92 7.18 -17.18
CA PRO A 141 8.19 7.95 -18.38
C PRO A 141 6.90 8.41 -19.06
N LYS A 142 6.95 9.57 -19.71
CA LYS A 142 5.82 10.13 -20.47
C LYS A 142 5.25 9.19 -21.53
N LYS A 143 4.04 9.50 -21.98
CA LYS A 143 3.28 8.76 -23.01
C LYS A 143 2.79 7.39 -22.56
N GLN A 144 2.60 7.20 -21.27
CA GLN A 144 1.99 6.01 -20.71
C GLN A 144 0.67 6.35 -20.03
N HIS A 145 -0.31 5.44 -20.12
CA HIS A 145 -1.64 5.61 -19.53
C HIS A 145 -1.79 4.65 -18.36
N TYR A 146 -1.98 5.21 -17.17
CA TYR A 146 -2.11 4.44 -15.94
C TYR A 146 -3.01 5.17 -14.94
N SER A 147 -3.46 4.45 -13.94
CA SER A 147 -4.11 5.01 -12.76
C SER A 147 -3.33 4.66 -11.50
N ILE A 148 -3.52 5.47 -10.47
CA ILE A 148 -3.04 5.20 -9.12
C ILE A 148 -4.26 5.00 -8.23
N GLN A 149 -4.24 3.92 -7.46
CA GLN A 149 -5.31 3.52 -6.57
C GLN A 149 -4.77 3.41 -5.15
N PHE A 150 -5.53 3.92 -4.17
CA PHE A 150 -5.23 3.85 -2.75
C PHE A 150 -6.30 2.96 -2.10
N ASP A 151 -5.91 1.82 -1.55
CA ASP A 151 -6.82 0.83 -0.94
C ASP A 151 -8.02 0.49 -1.85
N GLY A 152 -7.78 0.39 -3.17
CA GLY A 152 -8.79 0.05 -4.17
C GLY A 152 -9.64 1.23 -4.68
N VAL A 153 -9.40 2.44 -4.19
CA VAL A 153 -10.04 3.66 -4.71
C VAL A 153 -9.12 4.33 -5.72
N GLU A 154 -9.62 4.59 -6.93
CA GLU A 154 -8.87 5.29 -7.96
C GLU A 154 -8.89 6.80 -7.69
N GLU A 155 -7.71 7.39 -7.46
CA GLU A 155 -7.56 8.81 -7.12
C GLU A 155 -6.86 9.61 -8.22
N TYR A 156 -6.15 8.94 -9.12
CA TYR A 156 -5.32 9.63 -10.09
C TYR A 156 -5.33 8.94 -11.45
N LEU A 157 -5.53 9.74 -12.49
CA LEU A 157 -5.37 9.34 -13.88
C LEU A 157 -4.23 10.15 -14.51
N SER A 158 -3.26 9.48 -15.12
CA SER A 158 -2.10 10.12 -15.71
C SER A 158 -2.44 11.03 -16.88
N ASP A 159 -1.82 12.21 -16.97
CA ASP A 159 -1.91 13.13 -18.13
C ASP A 159 -0.84 12.85 -19.21
N THR A 160 0.12 12.05 -18.96
CA THR A 160 1.13 11.51 -19.91
C THR A 160 1.99 12.53 -20.69
N LYS A 161 1.88 13.84 -20.42
CA LYS A 161 2.63 14.89 -21.17
C LYS A 161 4.09 14.97 -20.78
N SER A 162 4.42 14.62 -19.54
CA SER A 162 5.77 14.64 -18.96
C SER A 162 6.05 13.35 -18.22
N ASP A 163 7.32 13.12 -17.87
CA ASP A 163 7.69 12.08 -16.92
C ASP A 163 7.11 12.42 -15.53
N GLU A 164 6.54 11.44 -14.86
CA GLU A 164 5.92 11.63 -13.56
C GLU A 164 6.71 10.89 -12.48
N LYS A 165 6.96 11.59 -11.38
CA LYS A 165 7.75 11.08 -10.26
C LYS A 165 6.93 11.09 -8.99
N PHE A 166 6.93 9.97 -8.30
CA PHE A 166 6.21 9.77 -7.05
C PHE A 166 7.17 9.25 -5.97
N ASN A 167 7.01 9.77 -4.77
CA ASN A 167 7.73 9.30 -3.59
C ASN A 167 6.74 8.60 -2.67
N TYR A 168 7.10 7.42 -2.19
CA TYR A 168 6.30 6.62 -1.27
C TYR A 168 7.11 6.28 -0.03
N LYS A 169 6.49 6.42 1.12
CA LYS A 169 7.07 6.04 2.42
C LYS A 169 5.96 5.70 3.40
N LEU A 170 6.30 5.09 4.51
CA LEU A 170 5.37 5.02 5.63
C LEU A 170 5.14 6.41 6.22
N SER A 171 3.89 6.67 6.62
CA SER A 171 3.52 7.92 7.28
C SER A 171 4.28 8.08 8.60
N SER A 172 4.53 9.32 8.99
CA SER A 172 4.97 9.65 10.36
C SER A 172 3.82 9.54 11.37
N VAL A 173 2.58 9.46 10.90
CA VAL A 173 1.37 9.35 11.72
C VAL A 173 0.91 7.90 11.71
N SER A 174 0.76 7.31 12.90
CA SER A 174 0.15 6.00 13.08
C SER A 174 -1.30 6.15 13.52
N TYR A 175 -2.14 5.26 13.03
CA TYR A 175 -3.56 5.19 13.37
C TYR A 175 -3.78 4.03 14.36
N THR A 176 -4.64 4.27 15.35
CA THR A 176 -4.94 3.31 16.42
C THR A 176 -6.43 3.00 16.50
#